data_13ce68a734cd031ab4c471fcf98f12d3
#
_entry.id   13ce68a734cd031ab4c471fcf98f12d3
#
_cell.length_a   1.000
_cell.length_b   1.000
_cell.length_c   1.000
_cell.angle_alpha   90.00
_cell.angle_beta   90.00
_cell.angle_gamma   90.00
#
_symmetry.space_group_name_H-M   'P 1'
#
loop_
_entity.id
_entity.type
_entity.pdbx_description
1 polymer ?
#
loop_
_entity_poly.entity_id
_entity_poly.type
_entity_poly.pdbx_seq_one_letter_code
_entity_poly.pdbx_strand_id
1 'polypeptide(L)'
;CIRDSGITIPEVGGDTLFASMTAAYVGLSPGMQRYLDGLVAVHDFSHGFRESLAEPGGRERLADAVAANPPVHHPVVQTHPQTGKKVLFVNALFTTHIEGLPPLESSEVLQFLWRHASLPEFTCRFNWQPNSMVIWDNRSTQHKPVNDFFPATRRLHRVVSAVSYTH
;
A
#
# COMPACT_ATOMS: atom_id res chain seq x y z
N CYS A 1 -8.54 2.16 9.69
CA CYS A 1 -7.43 3.06 10.06
C CYS A 1 -6.27 2.29 10.66
N ILE A 2 -5.06 2.81 10.48
CA ILE A 2 -3.85 2.30 11.14
C ILE A 2 -3.27 3.44 11.97
N ARG A 3 -2.82 3.11 13.19
CA ARG A 3 -2.10 4.02 14.08
C ARG A 3 -0.75 3.41 14.43
N ASP A 4 0.31 4.15 14.19
CA ASP A 4 1.65 3.81 14.67
C ASP A 4 2.10 4.83 15.73
N SER A 5 2.80 4.36 16.76
CA SER A 5 3.40 5.19 17.81
C SER A 5 4.88 4.86 17.95
N GLY A 6 5.73 5.89 18.02
CA GLY A 6 7.18 5.75 18.15
C GLY A 6 7.58 5.32 19.57
N ILE A 7 8.22 4.16 19.71
CA ILE A 7 8.76 3.65 20.98
C ILE A 7 10.27 3.89 21.02
N THR A 8 10.99 3.33 20.06
CA THR A 8 12.44 3.54 19.92
C THR A 8 12.66 4.11 18.54
N ILE A 9 13.22 5.30 18.47
CA ILE A 9 13.45 6.03 17.22
C ILE A 9 14.94 6.28 17.10
N PRO A 10 15.57 5.92 15.97
CA PRO A 10 16.95 6.24 15.70
C PRO A 10 17.14 7.76 15.56
N GLU A 11 18.33 8.27 15.85
CA GLU A 11 18.66 9.70 15.64
C GLU A 11 18.61 10.11 14.17
N VAL A 12 18.95 9.17 13.28
CA VAL A 12 18.98 9.40 11.84
C VAL A 12 18.24 8.27 11.12
N GLY A 13 17.41 8.62 10.17
CA GLY A 13 16.69 7.65 9.34
C GLY A 13 15.45 7.07 10.02
N GLY A 14 14.91 6.01 9.42
CA GLY A 14 13.73 5.31 9.92
C GLY A 14 12.41 6.06 9.71
N ASP A 15 12.36 7.03 8.82
CA ASP A 15 11.15 7.76 8.46
C ASP A 15 10.09 6.86 7.84
N THR A 16 8.90 7.39 7.68
CA THR A 16 7.85 6.74 6.88
C THR A 16 7.40 7.68 5.77
N LEU A 17 7.39 7.17 4.55
CA LEU A 17 6.76 7.83 3.41
C LEU A 17 5.28 7.45 3.38
N PHE A 18 4.43 8.44 3.15
CA PHE A 18 3.00 8.26 2.92
C PHE A 18 2.64 8.84 1.56
N ALA A 19 1.77 8.14 0.81
CA ALA A 19 1.26 8.57 -0.47
C ALA A 19 -0.27 8.67 -0.43
N SER A 20 -0.81 9.82 -0.84
CA SER A 20 -2.25 10.01 -0.99
C SER A 20 -2.73 9.41 -2.30
N MET A 21 -3.40 8.29 -2.25
CA MET A 21 -3.93 7.62 -3.44
C MET A 21 -5.12 8.35 -4.06
N THR A 22 -5.80 9.21 -3.29
CA THR A 22 -6.80 10.15 -3.80
C THR A 22 -6.15 11.27 -4.61
N ALA A 23 -5.08 11.88 -4.10
CA ALA A 23 -4.36 12.93 -4.83
C ALA A 23 -3.71 12.36 -6.11
N ALA A 24 -3.14 11.17 -6.02
CA ALA A 24 -2.59 10.46 -7.18
C ALA A 24 -3.66 10.22 -8.26
N TYR A 25 -4.89 9.81 -7.90
CA TYR A 25 -5.97 9.68 -8.87
C TYR A 25 -6.35 11.01 -9.51
N VAL A 26 -6.49 12.07 -8.73
CA VAL A 26 -6.83 13.42 -9.23
C VAL A 26 -5.73 13.97 -10.16
N GLY A 27 -4.47 13.64 -9.91
CA GLY A 27 -3.33 14.01 -10.72
C GLY A 27 -3.21 13.30 -12.07
N LEU A 28 -4.01 12.27 -12.33
CA LEU A 28 -4.09 11.61 -13.62
C LEU A 28 -4.84 12.47 -14.65
N SER A 29 -4.45 12.36 -15.91
CA SER A 29 -5.21 12.97 -17.00
C SER A 29 -6.63 12.40 -17.09
N PRO A 30 -7.62 13.17 -17.59
CA PRO A 30 -8.98 12.66 -17.79
C PRO A 30 -9.04 11.42 -18.69
N GLY A 31 -8.13 11.31 -19.66
CA GLY A 31 -8.03 10.12 -20.51
C GLY A 31 -7.62 8.88 -19.72
N MET A 32 -6.61 9.01 -18.86
CA MET A 32 -6.16 7.90 -18.00
C MET A 32 -7.22 7.54 -16.95
N GLN A 33 -7.87 8.52 -16.34
CA GLN A 33 -8.97 8.26 -15.40
C GLN A 33 -10.09 7.44 -16.05
N ARG A 34 -10.50 7.80 -17.28
CA ARG A 34 -11.51 7.02 -18.04
C ARG A 34 -11.03 5.63 -18.42
N TYR A 35 -9.75 5.49 -18.79
CA TYR A 35 -9.17 4.19 -19.13
C TYR A 35 -9.16 3.22 -17.95
N LEU A 36 -8.86 3.73 -16.76
CA LEU A 36 -8.80 2.92 -15.54
C LEU A 36 -10.18 2.59 -14.95
N ASP A 37 -11.22 3.33 -15.34
CA ASP A 37 -12.57 3.13 -14.81
C ASP A 37 -13.11 1.76 -15.26
N GLY A 38 -13.57 0.97 -14.31
CA GLY A 38 -14.05 -0.39 -14.55
C GLY A 38 -12.97 -1.47 -14.65
N LEU A 39 -11.67 -1.14 -14.69
CA LEU A 39 -10.62 -2.14 -14.62
C LEU A 39 -10.55 -2.77 -13.22
N VAL A 40 -10.26 -4.07 -13.19
CA VAL A 40 -10.11 -4.87 -11.97
C VAL A 40 -8.67 -5.35 -11.86
N ALA A 41 -8.07 -5.20 -10.70
CA ALA A 41 -6.74 -5.70 -10.39
C ALA A 41 -6.80 -6.85 -9.40
N VAL A 42 -5.92 -7.81 -9.55
CA VAL A 42 -5.75 -8.95 -8.64
C VAL A 42 -4.67 -8.61 -7.63
N HIS A 43 -4.98 -8.80 -6.35
CA HIS A 43 -4.05 -8.63 -5.23
C HIS A 43 -3.80 -9.98 -4.58
N ASP A 44 -2.54 -10.32 -4.37
CA ASP A 44 -2.12 -11.60 -3.82
C ASP A 44 -1.15 -11.38 -2.65
N PHE A 45 -1.52 -11.88 -1.49
CA PHE A 45 -0.68 -11.86 -0.30
C PHE A 45 0.66 -12.58 -0.54
N SER A 46 0.62 -13.73 -1.21
CA SER A 46 1.81 -14.54 -1.49
C SER A 46 2.81 -13.80 -2.37
N HIS A 47 2.33 -12.96 -3.31
CA HIS A 47 3.19 -12.11 -4.14
C HIS A 47 3.98 -11.10 -3.29
N GLY A 48 3.34 -10.47 -2.33
CA GLY A 48 3.97 -9.49 -1.44
C GLY A 48 5.00 -10.09 -0.50
N PHE A 49 4.83 -11.37 -0.13
CA PHE A 49 5.71 -12.09 0.78
C PHE A 49 6.55 -13.17 0.08
N ARG A 50 6.72 -13.11 -1.25
CA ARG A 50 7.42 -14.12 -2.05
C ARG A 50 8.85 -14.37 -1.58
N GLU A 51 9.56 -13.34 -1.14
CA GLU A 51 10.93 -13.46 -0.62
C GLU A 51 10.93 -14.24 0.70
N SER A 52 10.06 -13.85 1.64
CA SER A 52 9.92 -14.55 2.91
C SER A 52 9.40 -15.99 2.76
N LEU A 53 8.57 -16.25 1.75
CA LEU A 53 8.09 -17.60 1.41
C LEU A 53 9.20 -18.46 0.78
N ALA A 54 10.22 -17.85 0.16
CA ALA A 54 11.37 -18.54 -0.42
C ALA A 54 12.46 -18.85 0.61
N GLU A 55 12.44 -18.22 1.79
CA GLU A 55 13.37 -18.52 2.88
C GLU A 55 13.15 -19.93 3.44
N PRO A 56 14.20 -20.59 3.98
CA PRO A 56 14.04 -21.86 4.70
C PRO A 56 12.99 -21.76 5.82
N GLY A 57 12.00 -22.64 5.82
CA GLY A 57 10.87 -22.62 6.78
C GLY A 57 9.86 -21.49 6.57
N GLY A 58 10.00 -20.68 5.51
CA GLY A 58 9.13 -19.55 5.24
C GLY A 58 7.69 -19.98 4.92
N ARG A 59 7.53 -21.06 4.16
CA ARG A 59 6.21 -21.59 3.79
C ARG A 59 5.43 -22.09 4.99
N GLU A 60 6.08 -22.82 5.90
CA GLU A 60 5.47 -23.31 7.13
C GLU A 60 5.08 -22.16 8.05
N ARG A 61 6.00 -21.19 8.23
CA ARG A 61 5.77 -20.01 9.06
C ARG A 61 4.61 -19.14 8.57
N LEU A 62 4.39 -19.04 7.28
CA LEU A 62 3.37 -18.20 6.66
C LEU A 62 2.13 -18.97 6.18
N ALA A 63 2.06 -20.28 6.39
CA ALA A 63 0.98 -21.14 5.86
C ALA A 63 -0.42 -20.62 6.23
N ASP A 64 -0.65 -20.34 7.51
CA ASP A 64 -1.95 -19.84 8.00
C ASP A 64 -2.26 -18.45 7.42
N ALA A 65 -1.26 -17.57 7.30
CA ALA A 65 -1.45 -16.25 6.73
C ALA A 65 -1.78 -16.30 5.24
N VAL A 66 -1.14 -17.18 4.48
CA VAL A 66 -1.46 -17.42 3.06
C VAL A 66 -2.87 -17.99 2.92
N ALA A 67 -3.22 -18.99 3.73
CA ALA A 67 -4.56 -19.61 3.70
C ALA A 67 -5.67 -18.60 4.05
N ALA A 68 -5.42 -17.70 5.00
CA ALA A 68 -6.36 -16.67 5.41
C ALA A 68 -6.49 -15.50 4.43
N ASN A 69 -5.54 -15.34 3.50
CA ASN A 69 -5.49 -14.23 2.55
C ASN A 69 -5.33 -14.75 1.11
N PRO A 70 -6.35 -15.42 0.54
CA PRO A 70 -6.33 -15.83 -0.85
C PRO A 70 -6.29 -14.60 -1.78
N PRO A 71 -5.92 -14.75 -3.06
CA PRO A 71 -5.99 -13.66 -4.03
C PRO A 71 -7.39 -13.05 -4.07
N VAL A 72 -7.44 -11.71 -4.09
CA VAL A 72 -8.68 -10.93 -4.12
C VAL A 72 -8.69 -9.97 -5.30
N HIS A 73 -9.89 -9.68 -5.77
CA HIS A 73 -10.15 -8.83 -6.93
C HIS A 73 -10.71 -7.50 -6.47
N HIS A 74 -10.07 -6.42 -6.87
CA HIS A 74 -10.50 -5.06 -6.53
C HIS A 74 -10.52 -4.16 -7.76
N PRO A 75 -11.50 -3.24 -7.87
CA PRO A 75 -11.40 -2.18 -8.86
C PRO A 75 -10.08 -1.41 -8.74
N VAL A 76 -9.43 -1.13 -9.86
CA VAL A 76 -8.22 -0.27 -9.92
C VAL A 76 -8.51 1.12 -9.34
N VAL A 77 -9.73 1.61 -9.59
CA VAL A 77 -10.25 2.87 -9.04
C VAL A 77 -11.43 2.56 -8.13
N GLN A 78 -11.27 2.83 -6.85
CA GLN A 78 -12.35 2.67 -5.84
C GLN A 78 -12.94 4.01 -5.44
N THR A 79 -14.18 3.98 -4.97
CA THR A 79 -14.80 5.14 -4.31
C THR A 79 -14.69 4.97 -2.79
N HIS A 80 -14.05 5.93 -2.13
CA HIS A 80 -13.91 5.91 -0.68
C HIS A 80 -15.28 6.07 0.00
N PRO A 81 -15.71 5.14 0.86
CA PRO A 81 -17.11 5.07 1.31
C PRO A 81 -17.57 6.25 2.15
N GLN A 82 -16.68 6.90 2.92
CA GLN A 82 -17.04 8.04 3.75
C GLN A 82 -16.88 9.39 3.05
N THR A 83 -15.94 9.49 2.10
CA THR A 83 -15.64 10.79 1.46
C THR A 83 -16.22 10.92 0.06
N GLY A 84 -16.62 9.80 -0.56
CA GLY A 84 -17.05 9.74 -1.96
C GLY A 84 -15.93 9.98 -2.98
N LYS A 85 -14.70 10.22 -2.53
CA LYS A 85 -13.57 10.50 -3.42
C LYS A 85 -13.07 9.22 -4.10
N LYS A 86 -12.64 9.37 -5.36
CA LYS A 86 -11.97 8.29 -6.09
C LYS A 86 -10.55 8.09 -5.58
N VAL A 87 -10.12 6.84 -5.53
CA VAL A 87 -8.82 6.40 -4.99
C VAL A 87 -8.21 5.40 -5.96
N LEU A 88 -6.93 5.54 -6.29
CA LEU A 88 -6.16 4.48 -6.94
C LEU A 88 -5.91 3.35 -5.94
N PHE A 89 -6.42 2.16 -6.25
CA PHE A 89 -6.32 1.01 -5.35
C PHE A 89 -5.41 -0.09 -5.91
N VAL A 90 -4.19 0.30 -6.24
CA VAL A 90 -3.12 -0.59 -6.70
C VAL A 90 -1.82 -0.28 -5.97
N ASN A 91 -1.01 -1.29 -5.68
CA ASN A 91 0.30 -1.12 -5.03
C ASN A 91 1.31 -2.15 -5.54
N ALA A 92 2.59 -1.82 -5.47
CA ALA A 92 3.67 -2.68 -5.99
C ALA A 92 3.91 -3.94 -5.14
N LEU A 93 3.38 -4.01 -3.92
CA LEU A 93 3.63 -5.13 -3.01
C LEU A 93 2.68 -6.30 -3.29
N PHE A 94 1.38 -6.02 -3.46
CA PHE A 94 0.35 -7.05 -3.54
C PHE A 94 -0.32 -7.14 -4.91
N THR A 95 -0.36 -6.06 -5.71
CA THR A 95 -1.03 -6.08 -7.02
C THR A 95 -0.19 -6.84 -8.03
N THR A 96 -0.74 -7.92 -8.56
CA THR A 96 -0.05 -8.82 -9.50
C THR A 96 -0.32 -8.46 -10.95
N HIS A 97 -1.58 -8.23 -11.31
CA HIS A 97 -1.99 -7.91 -12.69
C HIS A 97 -3.36 -7.25 -12.75
N ILE A 98 -3.69 -6.70 -13.90
CA ILE A 98 -5.02 -6.19 -14.24
C ILE A 98 -5.72 -7.23 -15.12
N GLU A 99 -6.93 -7.62 -14.74
CA GLU A 99 -7.73 -8.60 -15.47
C GLU A 99 -8.07 -8.10 -16.88
N GLY A 100 -8.13 -9.04 -17.81
CA GLY A 100 -8.50 -8.76 -19.20
C GLY A 100 -7.41 -8.07 -20.04
N LEU A 101 -6.31 -7.63 -19.42
CA LEU A 101 -5.17 -7.11 -20.16
C LEU A 101 -4.11 -8.19 -20.41
N PRO A 102 -3.47 -8.20 -21.60
CA PRO A 102 -2.28 -9.01 -21.83
C PRO A 102 -1.19 -8.71 -20.81
N PRO A 103 -0.30 -9.67 -20.46
CA PRO A 103 0.70 -9.48 -19.40
C PRO A 103 1.57 -8.23 -19.56
N LEU A 104 2.00 -7.91 -20.77
CA LEU A 104 2.81 -6.73 -21.04
C LEU A 104 2.03 -5.44 -20.78
N GLU A 105 0.81 -5.32 -21.29
CA GLU A 105 -0.02 -4.12 -21.08
C GLU A 105 -0.34 -3.93 -19.59
N SER A 106 -0.74 -4.99 -18.90
CA SER A 106 -1.00 -4.98 -17.46
C SER A 106 0.23 -4.49 -16.67
N SER A 107 1.40 -5.04 -17.00
CA SER A 107 2.66 -4.66 -16.35
C SER A 107 2.99 -3.17 -16.57
N GLU A 108 2.90 -2.67 -17.80
CA GLU A 108 3.23 -1.28 -18.12
C GLU A 108 2.27 -0.29 -17.44
N VAL A 109 0.97 -0.60 -17.43
CA VAL A 109 -0.04 0.22 -16.74
C VAL A 109 0.24 0.26 -15.24
N LEU A 110 0.48 -0.89 -14.60
CA LEU A 110 0.77 -0.94 -13.18
C LEU A 110 2.06 -0.20 -12.83
N GLN A 111 3.14 -0.38 -13.58
CA GLN A 111 4.40 0.32 -13.37
C GLN A 111 4.23 1.84 -13.51
N PHE A 112 3.45 2.29 -14.49
CA PHE A 112 3.12 3.71 -14.64
C PHE A 112 2.39 4.23 -13.38
N LEU A 113 1.36 3.52 -12.91
CA LEU A 113 0.56 3.94 -11.76
C LEU A 113 1.40 3.98 -10.47
N TRP A 114 2.28 3.00 -10.25
CA TRP A 114 3.17 2.98 -9.08
C TRP A 114 4.17 4.13 -9.08
N ARG A 115 4.78 4.43 -10.24
CA ARG A 115 5.67 5.59 -10.39
C ARG A 115 4.91 6.89 -10.17
N HIS A 116 3.73 7.03 -10.77
CA HIS A 116 2.88 8.20 -10.62
C HIS A 116 2.49 8.43 -9.17
N ALA A 117 2.01 7.41 -8.44
CA ALA A 117 1.64 7.53 -7.04
C ALA A 117 2.82 7.86 -6.10
N SER A 118 4.05 7.61 -6.55
CA SER A 118 5.28 7.90 -5.80
C SER A 118 5.87 9.29 -6.08
N LEU A 119 5.21 10.11 -6.89
CA LEU A 119 5.66 11.48 -7.15
C LEU A 119 5.61 12.34 -5.88
N PRO A 120 6.55 13.27 -5.70
CA PRO A 120 6.60 14.16 -4.52
C PRO A 120 5.31 14.90 -4.26
N GLU A 121 4.57 15.26 -5.32
CA GLU A 121 3.30 15.99 -5.26
C GLU A 121 2.20 15.23 -4.51
N PHE A 122 2.30 13.92 -4.43
CA PHE A 122 1.29 13.05 -3.78
C PHE A 122 1.80 12.44 -2.49
N THR A 123 3.07 12.70 -2.12
CA THR A 123 3.72 12.04 -0.99
C THR A 123 4.12 13.03 0.10
N CYS A 124 4.24 12.52 1.31
CA CYS A 124 4.91 13.21 2.39
C CYS A 124 5.84 12.26 3.14
N ARG A 125 6.91 12.81 3.69
CA ARG A 125 7.87 12.08 4.54
C ARG A 125 7.65 12.48 5.98
N PHE A 126 7.35 11.52 6.83
CA PHE A 126 7.16 11.72 8.26
C PHE A 126 8.42 11.31 9.01
N ASN A 127 9.05 12.27 9.65
CA ASN A 127 10.18 12.05 10.54
C ASN A 127 9.67 11.72 11.94
N TRP A 128 10.01 10.54 12.42
CA TRP A 128 9.60 10.06 13.73
C TRP A 128 10.39 10.74 14.85
N GLN A 129 9.68 11.08 15.91
CA GLN A 129 10.26 11.49 17.19
C GLN A 129 9.79 10.51 18.27
N PRO A 130 10.51 10.34 19.39
CA PRO A 130 9.99 9.59 20.52
C PRO A 130 8.60 10.08 20.92
N ASN A 131 7.67 9.16 21.14
CA ASN A 131 6.25 9.40 21.44
C ASN A 131 5.42 10.05 20.30
N SER A 132 5.97 10.22 19.11
CA SER A 132 5.16 10.60 17.96
C SER A 132 4.05 9.57 17.70
N MET A 133 2.89 10.04 17.28
CA MET A 133 1.78 9.19 16.85
C MET A 133 1.30 9.63 15.47
N VAL A 134 1.11 8.67 14.57
CA VAL A 134 0.55 8.91 13.24
C VAL A 134 -0.67 8.00 13.04
N ILE A 135 -1.74 8.59 12.53
CA ILE A 135 -2.97 7.87 12.17
C ILE A 135 -3.26 8.15 10.70
N TRP A 136 -3.56 7.10 9.94
CA TRP A 136 -3.95 7.23 8.53
C TRP A 136 -5.06 6.27 8.15
N ASP A 137 -5.80 6.64 7.10
CA ASP A 137 -6.76 5.74 6.49
C ASP A 137 -6.08 4.89 5.43
N ASN A 138 -5.91 3.61 5.73
CA ASN A 138 -5.22 2.67 4.84
C ASN A 138 -5.96 2.36 3.53
N ARG A 139 -7.22 2.79 3.39
CA ARG A 139 -8.00 2.63 2.16
C ARG A 139 -7.64 3.67 1.10
N SER A 140 -7.12 4.81 1.51
CA SER A 140 -6.76 5.92 0.62
C SER A 140 -5.30 6.36 0.73
N THR A 141 -4.50 5.66 1.54
CA THR A 141 -3.11 6.00 1.78
C THR A 141 -2.24 4.75 1.67
N GLN A 142 -1.17 4.84 0.91
CA GLN A 142 -0.07 3.88 0.96
C GLN A 142 1.04 4.42 1.86
N HIS A 143 1.80 3.50 2.46
CA HIS A 143 2.93 3.88 3.30
C HIS A 143 4.10 2.94 3.08
N LYS A 144 5.31 3.48 3.23
CA LYS A 144 6.57 2.73 3.11
C LYS A 144 7.52 3.17 4.21
N PRO A 145 7.96 2.28 5.11
CA PRO A 145 9.07 2.57 6.02
C PRO A 145 10.36 2.71 5.20
N VAL A 146 11.18 3.69 5.56
CA VAL A 146 12.51 3.88 4.98
C VAL A 146 13.52 3.15 5.85
N ASN A 147 14.23 2.17 5.28
CA ASN A 147 15.16 1.30 6.00
C ASN A 147 16.61 1.84 5.88
N ASP A 148 16.82 3.07 6.31
CA ASP A 148 18.08 3.80 6.25
C ASP A 148 18.72 4.08 7.63
N PHE A 149 18.31 3.32 8.65
CA PHE A 149 18.72 3.52 10.05
C PHE A 149 19.64 2.44 10.60
N PHE A 150 20.02 1.44 9.80
CA PHE A 150 20.95 0.39 10.24
C PHE A 150 22.33 0.99 10.58
N PRO A 151 22.99 0.56 11.68
CA PRO A 151 22.67 -0.54 12.61
C PRO A 151 21.76 -0.15 13.79
N ALA A 152 21.20 1.05 13.82
CA ALA A 152 20.31 1.48 14.89
C ALA A 152 19.01 0.67 14.91
N THR A 153 18.30 0.72 16.03
CA THR A 153 17.02 0.02 16.21
C THR A 153 15.85 1.00 16.05
N ARG A 154 14.83 0.58 15.31
CA ARG A 154 13.56 1.28 15.20
C ARG A 154 12.43 0.38 15.69
N ARG A 155 11.64 0.86 16.66
CA ARG A 155 10.46 0.15 17.17
C ARG A 155 9.25 1.07 17.16
N LEU A 156 8.18 0.63 16.53
CA LEU A 156 6.87 1.28 16.57
C LEU A 156 5.86 0.31 17.18
N HIS A 157 4.84 0.86 17.84
CA HIS A 157 3.66 0.12 18.27
C HIS A 157 2.53 0.39 17.28
N ARG A 158 2.02 -0.66 16.63
CA ARG A 158 0.96 -0.59 15.64
C ARG A 158 -0.37 -1.07 16.20
N VAL A 159 -1.42 -0.31 15.94
CA VAL A 159 -2.81 -0.72 16.16
C VAL A 159 -3.57 -0.57 14.84
N VAL A 160 -4.26 -1.63 14.44
CA VAL A 160 -5.11 -1.64 13.25
C VAL A 160 -6.57 -1.67 13.72
N SER A 161 -7.34 -0.66 13.33
CA SER A 161 -8.80 -0.67 13.49
C SER A 161 -9.43 -1.22 12.22
N ALA A 162 -10.03 -2.39 12.31
CA ALA A 162 -10.87 -2.91 11.25
C ALA A 162 -12.07 -1.98 11.07
N VAL A 163 -12.41 -1.65 9.82
CA VAL A 163 -13.66 -0.96 9.51
C VAL A 163 -14.72 -2.04 9.42
N SER A 164 -15.57 -2.14 10.45
CA SER A 164 -16.77 -2.97 10.39
C SER A 164 -17.77 -2.27 9.48
N TYR A 165 -18.10 -2.89 8.36
CA TYR A 165 -19.29 -2.52 7.58
C TYR A 165 -20.49 -3.25 8.21
N THR A 166 -20.93 -2.78 9.35
CA THR A 166 -22.26 -3.14 9.84
C THR A 166 -23.26 -2.30 9.06
N HIS A 167 -23.92 -2.94 8.13
CA HIS A 167 -25.19 -2.47 7.57
C HIS A 167 -26.32 -2.99 8.44
#